data_565b6f1b83a3de41bc0783259c01832d
#
_entry.id   565b6f1b83a3de41bc0783259c01832d
#
_cell.length_a   1.000
_cell.length_b   1.000
_cell.length_c   1.000
_cell.angle_alpha   90.00
_cell.angle_beta   90.00
_cell.angle_gamma   90.00
#
_symmetry.space_group_name_H-M   'P 1'
#
loop_
_entity.id
_entity.type
_entity.pdbx_description
1 polymer ?
#
loop_
_entity_poly.entity_id
_entity_poly.type
_entity_poly.pdbx_seq_one_letter_code
_entity_poly.pdbx_strand_id
1 'polypeptide(L)'
;LYTIRLVNGSMYRYASNDKDVEVDGALYHRRPFHFRRDQLKLQGAPNVDTLTVTVYTEPQDKLGDKSFMQRVHAGDLGRAQLMLARAYFDAAGECIGVLNLFMGLCEIDSAGGIAVKLKVKSEMQGLAAYIPPRVFVGQASYTNQSGTVVSSSTDHTNMLIPLKPSLNVLLQV
;
A
#
# COMPACT_ATOMS: atom_id res chain seq x y z
N LEU A 1 16.87 -5.14 4.07
CA LEU A 1 16.44 -4.01 4.85
C LEU A 1 14.94 -3.88 4.80
N TYR A 2 14.32 -3.61 5.94
CA TYR A 2 12.89 -3.36 6.08
C TYR A 2 12.69 -1.99 6.70
N THR A 3 11.86 -1.16 6.09
CA THR A 3 11.43 0.11 6.67
C THR A 3 9.91 0.05 6.84
N ILE A 4 9.45 0.23 8.06
CA ILE A 4 8.02 0.28 8.40
C ILE A 4 7.70 1.72 8.79
N ARG A 5 6.80 2.34 8.05
CA ARG A 5 6.28 3.68 8.33
C ARG A 5 4.83 3.56 8.74
N LEU A 6 4.53 3.89 9.98
CA LEU A 6 3.16 3.91 10.49
C LEU A 6 2.37 5.11 9.93
N VAL A 7 1.06 5.01 10.01
CA VAL A 7 0.15 6.09 9.55
C VAL A 7 0.40 7.41 10.29
N ASN A 8 0.84 7.36 11.55
CA ASN A 8 1.20 8.54 12.33
C ASN A 8 2.55 9.18 11.94
N GLY A 9 3.24 8.64 10.92
CA GLY A 9 4.52 9.11 10.44
C GLY A 9 5.74 8.50 11.12
N SER A 10 5.58 7.75 12.22
CA SER A 10 6.70 7.07 12.88
C SER A 10 7.35 6.07 11.94
N MET A 11 8.68 6.06 11.88
CA MET A 11 9.45 5.21 10.99
C MET A 11 10.38 4.30 11.79
N TYR A 12 10.38 3.03 11.45
CA TYR A 12 11.19 1.99 12.08
C TYR A 12 11.97 1.23 11.01
N ARG A 13 13.25 0.98 11.27
CA ARG A 13 14.18 0.38 10.31
C ARG A 13 14.80 -0.86 10.89
N TYR A 14 14.73 -1.97 10.14
CA TYR A 14 15.24 -3.27 10.56
C TYR A 14 16.04 -3.93 9.45
N ALA A 15 17.09 -4.64 9.85
CA ALA A 15 17.91 -5.44 8.96
C ALA A 15 17.65 -6.93 9.22
N SER A 16 17.51 -7.71 8.14
CA SER A 16 17.55 -9.17 8.20
C SER A 16 19.00 -9.65 8.06
N ASN A 17 19.85 -9.19 8.95
CA ASN A 17 21.27 -9.50 8.98
C ASN A 17 21.69 -9.76 10.43
N ASP A 18 22.89 -10.32 10.64
CA ASP A 18 23.43 -10.63 11.95
C ASP A 18 23.97 -9.39 12.70
N LYS A 19 24.06 -8.27 12.01
CA LYS A 19 24.56 -7.00 12.53
C LYS A 19 23.59 -5.87 12.22
N ASP A 20 23.63 -4.82 13.04
CA ASP A 20 23.06 -3.54 12.68
C ASP A 20 23.78 -3.00 11.45
N VAL A 21 23.05 -2.35 10.59
CA VAL A 21 23.56 -1.88 9.29
C VAL A 21 23.25 -0.40 9.14
N GLU A 22 24.26 0.38 8.85
CA GLU A 22 24.10 1.79 8.51
C GLU A 22 24.11 1.94 6.99
N VAL A 23 23.11 2.67 6.49
CA VAL A 23 22.94 2.95 5.06
C VAL A 23 22.48 4.38 4.89
N ASP A 24 23.24 5.18 4.16
CA ASP A 24 22.95 6.61 3.92
C ASP A 24 22.65 7.40 5.22
N GLY A 25 23.43 7.13 6.28
CA GLY A 25 23.25 7.74 7.59
C GLY A 25 22.02 7.24 8.37
N ALA A 26 21.32 6.24 7.87
CA ALA A 26 20.19 5.61 8.53
C ALA A 26 20.59 4.26 9.13
N LEU A 27 20.37 4.10 10.44
CA LEU A 27 20.65 2.86 11.13
C LEU A 27 19.46 1.89 11.01
N TYR A 28 19.76 0.67 10.56
CA TYR A 28 18.83 -0.46 10.49
C TYR A 28 19.18 -1.46 11.56
N HIS A 29 18.29 -1.68 12.51
CA HIS A 29 18.51 -2.57 13.63
C HIS A 29 18.27 -4.02 13.26
N ARG A 30 19.15 -4.91 13.72
CA ARG A 30 18.97 -6.36 13.54
C ARG A 30 17.88 -6.94 14.45
N ARG A 31 17.60 -6.29 15.56
CA ARG A 31 16.63 -6.71 16.59
C ARG A 31 15.65 -5.56 16.88
N PRO A 32 14.52 -5.81 17.56
CA PRO A 32 14.14 -7.06 18.23
C PRO A 32 13.46 -8.09 17.31
N PHE A 33 13.02 -7.70 16.11
CA PHE A 33 12.17 -8.53 15.26
C PHE A 33 12.96 -9.39 14.29
N HIS A 34 12.46 -10.60 14.05
CA HIS A 34 12.98 -11.46 12.99
C HIS A 34 11.99 -11.49 11.81
N PHE A 35 12.45 -11.07 10.64
CA PHE A 35 11.63 -10.98 9.43
C PHE A 35 11.90 -12.18 8.52
N ARG A 36 10.84 -12.88 8.14
CA ARG A 36 10.85 -13.87 7.07
C ARG A 36 9.89 -13.42 5.99
N ARG A 37 10.33 -13.43 4.76
CA ARG A 37 9.50 -13.08 3.60
C ARG A 37 9.37 -14.26 2.66
N ASP A 38 8.25 -14.31 1.96
CA ASP A 38 8.07 -15.19 0.82
C ASP A 38 8.83 -14.67 -0.42
N GLN A 39 8.88 -15.46 -1.47
CA GLN A 39 9.46 -15.03 -2.72
C GLN A 39 8.69 -13.83 -3.27
N LEU A 40 9.41 -12.80 -3.67
CA LEU A 40 8.86 -11.67 -4.38
C LEU A 40 8.52 -12.10 -5.81
N LYS A 41 7.22 -12.13 -6.14
CA LYS A 41 6.75 -12.39 -7.50
C LYS A 41 6.36 -11.04 -8.10
N LEU A 42 7.15 -10.58 -9.06
CA LEU A 42 6.81 -9.42 -9.87
C LEU A 42 6.07 -9.92 -11.10
N GLN A 43 4.83 -9.49 -11.27
CA GLN A 43 4.03 -9.83 -12.43
C GLN A 43 4.02 -8.64 -13.39
N GLY A 44 4.38 -8.87 -14.64
CA GLY A 44 4.43 -7.83 -15.67
C GLY A 44 3.07 -7.37 -16.21
N ALA A 45 1.97 -7.81 -15.63
CA ALA A 45 0.60 -7.42 -16.00
C ALA A 45 0.04 -6.42 -14.96
N PRO A 46 -1.08 -5.73 -15.21
CA PRO A 46 -1.69 -4.81 -14.25
C PRO A 46 -2.33 -5.54 -13.05
N ASN A 47 -1.61 -6.48 -12.49
CA ASN A 47 -1.97 -7.18 -11.28
C ASN A 47 -1.30 -6.51 -10.07
N VAL A 48 -2.01 -6.50 -8.96
CA VAL A 48 -1.48 -5.99 -7.70
C VAL A 48 -0.45 -6.97 -7.17
N ASP A 49 0.83 -6.58 -7.22
CA ASP A 49 1.88 -7.38 -6.62
C ASP A 49 1.69 -7.43 -5.11
N THR A 50 1.85 -8.62 -4.56
CA THR A 50 1.73 -8.85 -3.13
C THR A 50 2.97 -9.51 -2.58
N LEU A 51 3.37 -9.09 -1.39
CA LEU A 51 4.47 -9.67 -0.64
C LEU A 51 3.95 -10.10 0.74
N THR A 52 4.18 -11.35 1.11
CA THR A 52 3.91 -11.81 2.47
C THR A 52 5.18 -11.72 3.30
N VAL A 53 5.07 -11.05 4.45
CA VAL A 53 6.15 -10.90 5.42
C VAL A 53 5.67 -11.45 6.76
N THR A 54 6.37 -12.43 7.30
CA THR A 54 6.14 -12.95 8.64
C THR A 54 7.12 -12.29 9.60
N VAL A 55 6.61 -11.65 10.62
CA VAL A 55 7.39 -11.01 11.67
C VAL A 55 7.29 -11.89 12.91
N TYR A 56 8.42 -12.37 13.37
CA TYR A 56 8.52 -13.10 14.65
C TYR A 56 8.88 -12.09 15.73
N THR A 57 8.14 -12.11 16.81
CA THR A 57 8.25 -11.16 17.92
C THR A 57 8.05 -11.87 19.25
N GLU A 58 8.76 -11.45 20.25
CA GLU A 58 8.53 -11.89 21.63
C GLU A 58 7.60 -10.88 22.35
N PRO A 59 6.96 -11.27 23.48
CA PRO A 59 6.02 -10.39 24.17
C PRO A 59 6.61 -9.06 24.63
N GLN A 60 7.92 -9.04 24.93
CA GLN A 60 8.65 -7.85 25.37
C GLN A 60 9.12 -6.97 24.23
N ASP A 61 9.10 -7.45 23.00
CA ASP A 61 9.59 -6.71 21.83
C ASP A 61 8.70 -5.51 21.54
N LYS A 62 9.32 -4.34 21.49
CA LYS A 62 8.62 -3.08 21.29
C LYS A 62 8.87 -2.49 19.90
N LEU A 63 7.81 -1.98 19.33
CA LEU A 63 7.85 -1.11 18.16
C LEU A 63 7.56 0.32 18.65
N GLY A 64 8.61 1.03 19.03
CA GLY A 64 8.49 2.31 19.72
C GLY A 64 8.09 2.15 21.19
N ASP A 65 7.02 2.80 21.59
CA ASP A 65 6.50 2.82 22.97
C ASP A 65 5.65 1.60 23.36
N LYS A 66 5.07 0.90 22.36
CA LYS A 66 4.16 -0.23 22.54
C LYS A 66 4.80 -1.54 22.10
N SER A 67 4.36 -2.67 22.68
CA SER A 67 4.76 -3.96 22.13
C SER A 67 4.23 -4.14 20.70
N PHE A 68 4.91 -4.96 19.91
CA PHE A 68 4.51 -5.23 18.53
C PHE A 68 3.07 -5.75 18.45
N MET A 69 2.73 -6.69 19.35
CA MET A 69 1.38 -7.26 19.41
C MET A 69 0.32 -6.23 19.81
N GLN A 70 0.63 -5.31 20.72
CA GLN A 70 -0.29 -4.21 21.07
C GLN A 70 -0.58 -3.32 19.86
N ARG A 71 0.44 -3.04 19.02
CA ARG A 71 0.24 -2.28 17.78
C ARG A 71 -0.59 -3.04 16.75
N VAL A 72 -0.40 -4.36 16.67
CA VAL A 72 -1.21 -5.22 15.80
C VAL A 72 -2.68 -5.17 16.22
N HIS A 73 -2.96 -5.36 17.52
CA HIS A 73 -4.33 -5.33 18.05
C HIS A 73 -4.98 -3.95 17.98
N ALA A 74 -4.20 -2.89 18.13
CA ALA A 74 -4.68 -1.53 17.95
C ALA A 74 -4.94 -1.16 16.47
N GLY A 75 -4.50 -2.00 15.52
CA GLY A 75 -4.63 -1.72 14.09
C GLY A 75 -3.59 -0.73 13.55
N ASP A 76 -2.59 -0.34 14.36
CA ASP A 76 -1.56 0.63 13.98
C ASP A 76 -0.74 0.20 12.76
N LEU A 77 -0.64 -1.14 12.52
CA LEU A 77 0.03 -1.72 11.37
C LEU A 77 -0.87 -1.85 10.14
N GLY A 78 -2.19 -1.75 10.32
CA GLY A 78 -3.11 -1.67 9.21
C GLY A 78 -2.86 -0.39 8.41
N ARG A 79 -2.57 -0.54 7.10
CA ARG A 79 -2.20 0.57 6.21
C ARG A 79 -0.82 1.20 6.50
N ALA A 80 0.01 0.62 7.37
CA ALA A 80 1.40 1.00 7.47
C ALA A 80 2.11 0.73 6.13
N GLN A 81 3.02 1.61 5.74
CA GLN A 81 3.83 1.40 4.55
C GLN A 81 5.03 0.54 4.90
N LEU A 82 5.27 -0.52 4.14
CA LEU A 82 6.46 -1.34 4.23
C LEU A 82 7.30 -1.18 2.97
N MET A 83 8.56 -0.84 3.16
CA MET A 83 9.57 -0.82 2.11
C MET A 83 10.56 -1.96 2.35
N LEU A 84 10.82 -2.73 1.31
CA LEU A 84 11.83 -3.77 1.26
C LEU A 84 12.96 -3.33 0.34
N ALA A 85 14.17 -3.30 0.85
CA ALA A 85 15.36 -2.99 0.07
C ALA A 85 16.46 -4.03 0.28
N ARG A 86 17.37 -4.12 -0.66
CA ARG A 86 18.60 -4.90 -0.56
C ARG A 86 19.79 -3.96 -0.57
N ALA A 87 20.63 -4.03 0.45
CA ALA A 87 21.90 -3.34 0.50
C ALA A 87 23.01 -4.28 0.03
N TYR A 88 23.98 -3.73 -0.64
CA TYR A 88 25.19 -4.39 -1.10
C TYR A 88 26.38 -3.77 -0.37
N PHE A 89 27.30 -4.63 0.07
CA PHE A 89 28.47 -4.24 0.82
C PHE A 89 29.72 -4.72 0.11
N ASP A 90 30.78 -3.96 0.23
CA ASP A 90 32.10 -4.38 -0.21
C ASP A 90 32.77 -5.34 0.81
N ALA A 91 34.00 -5.74 0.51
CA ALA A 91 34.78 -6.61 1.39
C ALA A 91 35.18 -5.93 2.71
N ALA A 92 35.18 -4.61 2.79
CA ALA A 92 35.44 -3.83 3.99
C ALA A 92 34.19 -3.67 4.87
N GLY A 93 33.01 -4.03 4.33
CA GLY A 93 31.72 -3.90 5.01
C GLY A 93 31.04 -2.55 4.80
N GLU A 94 31.54 -1.72 3.88
CA GLU A 94 30.95 -0.45 3.49
C GLU A 94 29.78 -0.66 2.51
N CYS A 95 28.71 0.10 2.69
CA CYS A 95 27.55 0.02 1.80
C CYS A 95 27.88 0.66 0.45
N ILE A 96 27.89 -0.13 -0.61
CA ILE A 96 28.17 0.33 -1.98
C ILE A 96 26.92 0.62 -2.80
N GLY A 97 25.76 0.26 -2.30
CA GLY A 97 24.50 0.57 -2.97
C GLY A 97 23.30 -0.09 -2.34
N VAL A 98 22.13 0.47 -2.63
CA VAL A 98 20.82 -0.02 -2.18
C VAL A 98 19.89 -0.16 -3.35
N LEU A 99 19.23 -1.31 -3.44
CA LEU A 99 18.19 -1.59 -4.43
C LEU A 99 16.84 -1.71 -3.72
N ASN A 100 15.90 -0.82 -4.01
CA ASN A 100 14.53 -0.96 -3.57
C ASN A 100 13.85 -2.09 -4.34
N LEU A 101 13.37 -3.11 -3.62
CA LEU A 101 12.76 -4.31 -4.20
C LEU A 101 11.24 -4.21 -4.24
N PHE A 102 10.64 -3.66 -3.19
CA PHE A 102 9.19 -3.63 -3.05
C PHE A 102 8.77 -2.52 -2.08
N MET A 103 7.65 -1.90 -2.37
CA MET A 103 6.98 -0.94 -1.49
C MET A 103 5.47 -1.12 -1.57
N GLY A 104 4.82 -1.09 -0.43
CA GLY A 104 3.37 -1.24 -0.40
C GLY A 104 2.76 -1.02 0.98
N LEU A 105 1.44 -1.13 1.04
CA LEU A 105 0.67 -0.98 2.26
C LEU A 105 0.44 -2.34 2.93
N CYS A 106 0.63 -2.38 4.24
CA CYS A 106 0.44 -3.57 5.05
C CYS A 106 -1.03 -3.81 5.35
N GLU A 107 -1.43 -5.06 5.26
CA GLU A 107 -2.64 -5.62 5.84
C GLU A 107 -2.23 -6.75 6.79
N ILE A 108 -2.89 -6.85 7.93
CA ILE A 108 -2.67 -7.95 8.86
C ILE A 108 -3.43 -9.16 8.34
N ASP A 109 -2.71 -10.19 7.90
CA ASP A 109 -3.29 -11.44 7.40
C ASP A 109 -3.65 -12.37 8.56
N SER A 110 -2.69 -12.54 9.50
CA SER A 110 -2.91 -13.29 10.72
C SER A 110 -1.97 -12.83 11.82
N ALA A 111 -2.42 -12.93 13.06
CA ALA A 111 -1.62 -12.62 14.23
C ALA A 111 -1.92 -13.66 15.33
N GLY A 112 -0.89 -14.26 15.88
CA GLY A 112 -1.05 -15.23 16.95
C GLY A 112 0.29 -15.77 17.47
N GLY A 113 0.33 -16.03 18.76
CA GLY A 113 1.53 -16.52 19.41
C GLY A 113 2.70 -15.55 19.29
N ILE A 114 3.76 -16.00 18.67
CA ILE A 114 4.99 -15.22 18.44
C ILE A 114 5.15 -14.76 16.99
N ALA A 115 4.16 -14.94 16.13
CA ALA A 115 4.26 -14.63 14.73
C ALA A 115 3.09 -13.76 14.27
N VAL A 116 3.42 -12.73 13.48
CA VAL A 116 2.44 -11.89 12.79
C VAL A 116 2.72 -11.98 11.30
N LYS A 117 1.72 -12.34 10.52
CA LYS A 117 1.81 -12.38 9.08
C LYS A 117 1.20 -11.12 8.49
N LEU A 118 2.00 -10.37 7.76
CA LEU A 118 1.62 -9.16 7.08
C LEU A 118 1.54 -9.45 5.58
N LYS A 119 0.42 -9.10 4.98
CA LYS A 119 0.26 -9.08 3.53
C LYS A 119 0.48 -7.64 3.06
N VAL A 120 1.53 -7.43 2.29
CA VAL A 120 1.89 -6.12 1.77
C VAL A 120 1.44 -6.05 0.33
N LYS A 121 0.60 -5.09 0.00
CA LYS A 121 0.08 -4.86 -1.34
C LYS A 121 0.76 -3.66 -1.95
N SER A 122 1.21 -3.79 -3.18
CA SER A 122 1.80 -2.69 -3.94
C SER A 122 0.86 -1.47 -3.99
N GLU A 123 1.41 -0.27 -3.99
CA GLU A 123 0.64 0.97 -4.15
C GLU A 123 -0.11 1.05 -5.50
N MET A 124 0.26 0.24 -6.47
CA MET A 124 -0.49 0.09 -7.72
C MET A 124 -1.92 -0.43 -7.51
N GLN A 125 -2.25 -0.95 -6.31
CA GLN A 125 -3.63 -1.30 -5.97
C GLN A 125 -4.60 -0.13 -6.19
N GLY A 126 -4.16 1.11 -5.96
CA GLY A 126 -4.94 2.31 -6.21
C GLY A 126 -5.31 2.49 -7.69
N LEU A 127 -4.48 2.00 -8.60
CA LEU A 127 -4.73 2.06 -10.05
C LEU A 127 -5.75 1.02 -10.52
N ALA A 128 -5.95 -0.06 -9.74
CA ALA A 128 -6.98 -1.07 -10.01
C ALA A 128 -8.37 -0.66 -9.49
N ALA A 129 -8.47 0.46 -8.77
CA ALA A 129 -9.75 1.02 -8.40
C ALA A 129 -10.46 1.58 -9.63
N TYR A 130 -11.75 1.27 -9.75
CA TYR A 130 -12.56 1.89 -10.79
C TYR A 130 -12.55 3.42 -10.61
N ILE A 131 -12.10 4.12 -11.63
CA ILE A 131 -12.13 5.58 -11.68
C ILE A 131 -13.14 5.99 -12.77
N PRO A 132 -14.15 6.74 -12.39
CA PRO A 132 -14.47 7.32 -11.08
C PRO A 132 -15.08 6.27 -10.12
N PRO A 133 -14.79 6.37 -8.81
CA PRO A 133 -15.37 5.47 -7.79
C PRO A 133 -16.87 5.69 -7.59
N ARG A 134 -17.41 6.70 -8.22
CA ARG A 134 -18.84 7.02 -8.26
C ARG A 134 -19.30 7.12 -9.69
N VAL A 135 -20.24 6.28 -10.06
CA VAL A 135 -21.03 6.49 -11.27
C VAL A 135 -22.01 7.59 -10.93
N PHE A 136 -21.80 8.76 -11.50
CA PHE A 136 -22.82 9.80 -11.45
C PHE A 136 -23.95 9.38 -12.39
N VAL A 137 -25.02 8.86 -11.82
CA VAL A 137 -26.27 8.74 -12.54
C VAL A 137 -26.87 10.15 -12.55
N GLY A 138 -26.46 10.94 -13.51
CA GLY A 138 -27.07 12.25 -13.72
C GLY A 138 -28.48 12.06 -14.27
N GLN A 139 -29.47 12.70 -13.65
CA GLN A 139 -30.72 12.93 -14.34
C GLN A 139 -30.41 13.89 -15.51
N ALA A 140 -30.34 13.36 -16.69
CA ALA A 140 -30.28 14.21 -17.87
C ALA A 140 -31.64 14.82 -18.08
N SER A 141 -31.78 16.11 -17.75
CA SER A 141 -32.90 16.92 -18.21
C SER A 141 -32.49 17.65 -19.45
N TYR A 142 -33.22 17.54 -20.53
CA TYR A 142 -33.03 18.35 -21.70
C TYR A 142 -34.27 19.17 -22.02
N THR A 143 -34.08 20.33 -22.54
CA THR A 143 -35.18 21.20 -23.02
C THR A 143 -35.40 20.93 -24.50
N ASN A 144 -36.62 20.65 -24.89
CA ASN A 144 -36.97 20.56 -26.30
C ASN A 144 -36.87 21.97 -26.98
N GLN A 145 -36.99 22.00 -28.28
CA GLN A 145 -36.94 23.27 -29.05
C GLN A 145 -38.02 24.27 -28.65
N SER A 146 -39.05 23.85 -27.93
CA SER A 146 -40.12 24.70 -27.40
C SER A 146 -39.83 25.26 -26.02
N GLY A 147 -38.65 24.96 -25.44
CA GLY A 147 -38.29 25.39 -24.09
C GLY A 147 -38.95 24.59 -22.96
N THR A 148 -39.63 23.51 -23.28
CA THR A 148 -40.23 22.65 -22.25
C THR A 148 -39.22 21.67 -21.72
N VAL A 149 -39.05 21.63 -20.39
CA VAL A 149 -38.19 20.66 -19.73
C VAL A 149 -38.82 19.28 -19.86
N VAL A 150 -38.18 18.40 -20.59
CA VAL A 150 -38.59 17.03 -20.70
C VAL A 150 -37.69 16.22 -19.76
N SER A 151 -38.19 15.86 -18.60
CA SER A 151 -37.49 14.92 -17.74
C SER A 151 -37.65 13.51 -18.34
N SER A 152 -36.59 12.91 -18.81
CA SER A 152 -36.60 11.51 -19.11
C SER A 152 -36.57 10.78 -17.77
N SER A 153 -37.73 10.36 -17.29
CA SER A 153 -37.76 9.45 -16.18
C SER A 153 -37.24 8.09 -16.65
N THR A 154 -36.45 7.48 -15.83
CA THR A 154 -36.59 6.12 -15.41
C THR A 154 -35.63 5.05 -15.87
N ASP A 155 -34.92 5.13 -16.97
CA ASP A 155 -34.07 3.98 -17.33
C ASP A 155 -32.61 4.40 -17.67
N HIS A 156 -31.97 5.09 -16.73
CA HIS A 156 -30.58 5.50 -16.89
C HIS A 156 -29.57 4.60 -16.22
N THR A 157 -29.97 3.38 -15.87
CA THR A 157 -29.11 2.40 -15.23
C THR A 157 -27.92 1.99 -16.09
N ASN A 158 -27.85 2.37 -17.36
CA ASN A 158 -26.79 1.95 -18.26
C ASN A 158 -26.20 3.09 -19.11
N MET A 159 -26.37 4.34 -18.73
CA MET A 159 -25.70 5.42 -19.44
C MET A 159 -24.23 5.49 -18.98
N LEU A 160 -23.41 4.62 -19.54
CA LEU A 160 -21.96 4.80 -19.60
C LEU A 160 -21.72 6.04 -20.45
N ILE A 161 -21.44 7.17 -19.83
CA ILE A 161 -20.92 8.33 -20.53
C ILE A 161 -19.49 8.00 -20.90
N PRO A 162 -19.17 7.71 -22.17
CA PRO A 162 -17.79 7.49 -22.54
C PRO A 162 -17.05 8.80 -22.31
N LEU A 163 -16.01 8.78 -21.49
CA LEU A 163 -15.05 9.86 -21.37
C LEU A 163 -14.36 10.04 -22.73
N LYS A 164 -14.98 10.78 -23.63
CA LYS A 164 -14.28 11.29 -24.81
C LYS A 164 -13.41 12.47 -24.38
N PRO A 165 -12.18 12.57 -24.87
CA PRO A 165 -11.24 13.61 -24.44
C PRO A 165 -11.59 15.03 -24.94
N SER A 166 -12.79 15.29 -25.45
CA SER A 166 -13.22 16.61 -25.82
C SER A 166 -14.09 17.20 -24.72
N LEU A 167 -13.56 18.23 -24.08
CA LEU A 167 -14.24 18.99 -23.01
C LEU A 167 -15.62 19.51 -23.40
N ASN A 168 -15.89 19.64 -24.68
CA ASN A 168 -17.14 20.21 -25.21
C ASN A 168 -18.36 19.29 -25.06
N VAL A 169 -18.16 18.00 -24.76
CA VAL A 169 -19.26 17.04 -24.55
C VAL A 169 -19.74 17.05 -23.11
N LEU A 170 -18.90 17.47 -22.16
CA LEU A 170 -19.24 17.54 -20.75
C LEU A 170 -20.11 18.73 -20.35
N LEU A 171 -20.22 19.72 -21.23
CA LEU A 171 -21.04 20.93 -20.99
C LEU A 171 -22.44 20.87 -21.63
N GLN A 172 -22.75 19.80 -22.32
CA GLN A 172 -24.07 19.59 -22.95
C GLN A 172 -24.91 18.51 -22.29
N VAL A 173 -24.53 18.04 -21.10
CA VAL A 173 -25.31 17.07 -20.33
C VAL A 173 -25.85 17.69 -19.05
#